data_e97ab13b02ea7df3f9e784fe80d469c2
#
_entry.id   e97ab13b02ea7df3f9e784fe80d469c2
#
_cell.length_a   1.000
_cell.length_b   1.000
_cell.length_c   1.000
_cell.angle_alpha   90.00
_cell.angle_beta   90.00
_cell.angle_gamma   90.00
#
_symmetry.space_group_name_H-M   'P 1'
#
loop_
_entity.id
_entity.type
_entity.pdbx_description
1 polymer ?
#
loop_
_entity_poly.entity_id
_entity_poly.type
_entity_poly.pdbx_seq_one_letter_code
_entity_poly.pdbx_strand_id
1 'polypeptide(L)'
;PPLLGLGAWALWGYRGLVILVIACPCALVISTPVSIVSALTSAARHGVLVKGGVYMEAAGRLRVLAMDKTGTLTHGQPEVQQVVPLNGHTPEELLARAAALEAHSEHPLARAVLREAEGQSISIVPAQSYRAIRGKGGEGEIDGRLFWIGSHRMMHDRDQETPQVHDRAVALEDAGHTVVAIGNDQHVCGLISIADRLGEDAPEAGRSLRSAGIRKVVMLTGDNEGTAKAVTAATGVDEYRAQLLPEDKVKAVEALVAEHGHVAMVGDGINDAP
;
A
#
# COMPACT_ATOMS: atom_id res chain seq x y z
N PRO A 1 52.69 -43.93 22.49
CA PRO A 1 53.59 -44.81 23.14
C PRO A 1 54.95 -44.77 22.46
N PRO A 2 56.05 -44.52 23.18
CA PRO A 2 57.37 -44.24 22.60
C PRO A 2 58.09 -45.46 22.05
N LEU A 3 57.46 -46.61 22.02
CA LEU A 3 58.07 -47.88 21.62
C LEU A 3 57.42 -48.48 20.32
N LEU A 4 56.56 -47.78 19.69
CA LEU A 4 55.91 -48.25 18.44
C LEU A 4 56.73 -47.77 17.25
N GLY A 5 57.23 -48.69 16.39
CA GLY A 5 57.93 -48.35 15.16
C GLY A 5 57.13 -47.51 14.19
N LEU A 6 57.80 -46.94 13.17
CA LEU A 6 57.15 -46.06 12.14
C LEU A 6 55.84 -46.62 11.56
N GLY A 7 55.72 -47.94 11.43
CA GLY A 7 54.49 -48.59 10.94
C GLY A 7 53.31 -48.49 11.89
N ALA A 8 53.56 -48.43 13.20
CA ALA A 8 52.52 -48.24 14.22
C ALA A 8 51.95 -46.80 14.19
N TRP A 9 52.82 -45.81 14.01
CA TRP A 9 52.41 -44.41 13.87
C TRP A 9 51.58 -44.19 12.60
N ALA A 10 51.97 -44.81 11.50
CA ALA A 10 51.21 -44.76 10.25
C ALA A 10 49.82 -45.41 10.41
N LEU A 11 49.74 -46.56 11.09
CA LEU A 11 48.47 -47.25 11.36
C LEU A 11 47.53 -46.40 12.24
N TRP A 12 48.07 -45.80 13.32
CA TRP A 12 47.27 -44.94 14.19
C TRP A 12 46.87 -43.63 13.51
N GLY A 13 47.73 -43.05 12.68
CA GLY A 13 47.42 -41.92 11.83
C GLY A 13 46.27 -42.24 10.85
N TYR A 14 46.35 -43.38 10.17
CA TYR A 14 45.28 -43.83 9.27
C TYR A 14 43.96 -44.05 10.02
N ARG A 15 43.95 -44.71 11.16
CA ARG A 15 42.75 -44.87 12.00
C ARG A 15 42.16 -43.56 12.48
N GLY A 16 43.01 -42.59 12.86
CA GLY A 16 42.60 -41.24 13.22
C GLY A 16 41.89 -40.52 12.04
N LEU A 17 42.46 -40.62 10.86
CA LEU A 17 41.83 -40.05 9.63
C LEU A 17 40.50 -40.74 9.30
N VAL A 18 40.42 -42.07 9.42
CA VAL A 18 39.16 -42.81 9.22
C VAL A 18 38.06 -42.34 10.19
N ILE A 19 38.40 -42.17 11.48
CA ILE A 19 37.47 -41.68 12.50
C ILE A 19 37.05 -40.25 12.15
N LEU A 20 37.97 -39.39 11.73
CA LEU A 20 37.66 -38.00 11.30
C LEU A 20 36.68 -37.97 10.16
N VAL A 21 36.87 -38.82 9.13
CA VAL A 21 35.98 -38.91 7.97
C VAL A 21 34.60 -39.47 8.34
N ILE A 22 34.55 -40.51 9.20
CA ILE A 22 33.30 -41.11 9.67
C ILE A 22 32.50 -40.10 10.56
N ALA A 23 33.19 -39.34 11.38
CA ALA A 23 32.61 -38.35 12.27
C ALA A 23 32.18 -37.06 11.52
N CYS A 24 32.51 -36.94 10.21
CA CYS A 24 32.10 -35.78 9.42
C CYS A 24 30.57 -35.81 9.18
N PRO A 25 29.84 -34.79 9.60
CA PRO A 25 28.40 -34.70 9.33
C PRO A 25 28.13 -34.24 7.90
N CYS A 26 28.81 -34.82 6.90
CA CYS A 26 28.79 -34.35 5.48
C CYS A 26 27.38 -34.26 4.91
N ALA A 27 26.51 -35.22 5.25
CA ALA A 27 25.12 -35.19 4.81
C ALA A 27 24.37 -33.96 5.35
N LEU A 28 24.58 -33.60 6.61
CA LEU A 28 23.97 -32.43 7.25
C LEU A 28 24.53 -31.12 6.65
N VAL A 29 25.83 -31.06 6.42
CA VAL A 29 26.51 -29.88 5.87
C VAL A 29 26.05 -29.60 4.43
N ILE A 30 25.77 -30.63 3.64
CA ILE A 30 25.30 -30.48 2.26
C ILE A 30 23.77 -30.24 2.20
N SER A 31 22.98 -30.84 3.08
CA SER A 31 21.52 -30.76 3.03
C SER A 31 20.99 -29.34 3.21
N THR A 32 21.58 -28.56 4.12
CA THR A 32 21.13 -27.20 4.41
C THR A 32 21.26 -26.27 3.19
N PRO A 33 22.44 -26.10 2.54
CA PRO A 33 22.53 -25.25 1.36
C PRO A 33 21.70 -25.75 0.18
N VAL A 34 21.57 -27.06 -0.01
CA VAL A 34 20.72 -27.62 -1.07
C VAL A 34 19.26 -27.26 -0.85
N SER A 35 18.76 -27.36 0.39
CA SER A 35 17.38 -26.97 0.73
C SER A 35 17.14 -25.48 0.49
N ILE A 36 18.07 -24.61 0.88
CA ILE A 36 17.99 -23.17 0.66
C ILE A 36 17.97 -22.85 -0.84
N VAL A 37 18.90 -23.42 -1.62
CA VAL A 37 18.96 -23.19 -3.07
C VAL A 37 17.69 -23.69 -3.76
N SER A 38 17.17 -24.85 -3.36
CA SER A 38 15.92 -25.39 -3.88
C SER A 38 14.73 -24.44 -3.58
N ALA A 39 14.64 -23.95 -2.35
CA ALA A 39 13.59 -23.00 -1.95
C ALA A 39 13.69 -21.66 -2.70
N LEU A 40 14.89 -21.08 -2.83
CA LEU A 40 15.12 -19.85 -3.59
C LEU A 40 14.77 -20.06 -5.08
N THR A 41 15.15 -21.19 -5.66
CA THR A 41 14.84 -21.53 -7.05
C THR A 41 13.33 -21.67 -7.25
N SER A 42 12.64 -22.32 -6.32
CA SER A 42 11.18 -22.47 -6.36
C SER A 42 10.50 -21.10 -6.28
N ALA A 43 10.91 -20.23 -5.35
CA ALA A 43 10.39 -18.87 -5.23
C ALA A 43 10.59 -18.08 -6.53
N ALA A 44 11.80 -18.13 -7.11
CA ALA A 44 12.12 -17.42 -8.36
C ALA A 44 11.28 -17.91 -9.55
N ARG A 45 10.99 -19.20 -9.63
CA ARG A 45 10.08 -19.77 -10.66
C ARG A 45 8.65 -19.24 -10.57
N HIS A 46 8.23 -18.82 -9.38
CA HIS A 46 6.92 -18.17 -9.15
C HIS A 46 7.00 -16.63 -9.17
N GLY A 47 8.10 -16.06 -9.68
CA GLY A 47 8.26 -14.60 -9.79
C GLY A 47 8.67 -13.89 -8.49
N VAL A 48 9.00 -14.64 -7.43
CA VAL A 48 9.40 -14.07 -6.13
C VAL A 48 10.92 -14.10 -6.01
N LEU A 49 11.55 -12.93 -5.90
CA LEU A 49 12.99 -12.78 -5.70
C LEU A 49 13.30 -12.59 -4.21
N VAL A 50 14.00 -13.55 -3.62
CA VAL A 50 14.41 -13.50 -2.22
C VAL A 50 15.90 -13.19 -2.14
N LYS A 51 16.28 -12.17 -1.36
CA LYS A 51 17.66 -11.65 -1.27
C LYS A 51 18.67 -12.62 -0.63
N GLY A 52 18.24 -13.77 -0.11
CA GLY A 52 19.13 -14.77 0.47
C GLY A 52 18.43 -15.72 1.43
N GLY A 53 19.12 -16.80 1.80
CA GLY A 53 18.57 -17.86 2.65
C GLY A 53 18.10 -17.42 4.03
N VAL A 54 18.73 -16.41 4.61
CA VAL A 54 18.33 -15.83 5.91
C VAL A 54 16.91 -15.30 5.86
N TYR A 55 16.51 -14.64 4.76
CA TYR A 55 15.17 -14.11 4.58
C TYR A 55 14.13 -15.22 4.34
N MET A 56 14.55 -16.32 3.69
CA MET A 56 13.70 -17.50 3.53
C MET A 56 13.38 -18.15 4.87
N GLU A 57 14.39 -18.28 5.75
CA GLU A 57 14.19 -18.79 7.10
C GLU A 57 13.35 -17.84 7.96
N ALA A 58 13.58 -16.53 7.84
CA ALA A 58 12.81 -15.52 8.56
C ALA A 58 11.32 -15.59 8.21
N ALA A 59 10.99 -15.79 6.92
CA ALA A 59 9.60 -15.93 6.46
C ALA A 59 8.85 -17.06 7.20
N GLY A 60 9.51 -18.18 7.48
CA GLY A 60 8.91 -19.29 8.23
C GLY A 60 8.59 -18.98 9.71
N ARG A 61 9.17 -17.92 10.26
CA ARG A 61 8.96 -17.48 11.65
C ARG A 61 7.92 -16.39 11.80
N LEU A 62 7.45 -15.81 10.69
CA LEU A 62 6.47 -14.73 10.71
C LEU A 62 5.17 -15.14 11.41
N ARG A 63 4.63 -14.22 12.20
CA ARG A 63 3.36 -14.39 12.90
C ARG A 63 2.42 -13.24 12.65
N VAL A 64 2.96 -12.06 12.35
CA VAL A 64 2.20 -10.84 12.06
C VAL A 64 2.68 -10.26 10.75
N LEU A 65 1.74 -9.79 9.95
CA LEU A 65 1.99 -9.12 8.69
C LEU A 65 1.38 -7.72 8.75
N ALA A 66 2.23 -6.69 8.63
CA ALA A 66 1.78 -5.34 8.35
C ALA A 66 1.73 -5.15 6.84
N MET A 67 0.67 -4.55 6.32
CA MET A 67 0.48 -4.33 4.89
C MET A 67 0.12 -2.87 4.64
N ASP A 68 0.73 -2.27 3.63
CA ASP A 68 0.21 -1.00 3.12
C ASP A 68 -1.11 -1.25 2.38
N LYS A 69 -1.96 -0.23 2.32
CA LYS A 69 -3.20 -0.31 1.55
C LYS A 69 -2.92 -0.20 0.05
N THR A 70 -2.30 0.92 -0.33
CA THR A 70 -2.16 1.35 -1.72
C THR A 70 -1.12 0.51 -2.47
N GLY A 71 -1.48 -0.04 -3.63
CA GLY A 71 -0.58 -0.90 -4.41
C GLY A 71 -0.31 -2.28 -3.81
N THR A 72 -0.88 -2.62 -2.66
CA THR A 72 -0.74 -3.93 -1.98
C THR A 72 -2.08 -4.62 -1.80
N LEU A 73 -3.01 -4.03 -1.03
CA LEU A 73 -4.39 -4.52 -0.92
C LEU A 73 -5.27 -3.99 -2.05
N THR A 74 -4.85 -2.91 -2.67
CA THR A 74 -5.50 -2.26 -3.81
C THR A 74 -4.55 -2.25 -5.01
N HIS A 75 -5.09 -1.98 -6.20
CA HIS A 75 -4.30 -1.92 -7.44
C HIS A 75 -3.37 -0.70 -7.54
N GLY A 76 -3.46 0.28 -6.62
CA GLY A 76 -2.71 1.53 -6.69
C GLY A 76 -3.16 2.44 -7.85
N GLN A 77 -4.36 2.22 -8.36
CA GLN A 77 -4.97 2.97 -9.44
C GLN A 77 -6.32 3.54 -9.00
N PRO A 78 -6.34 4.72 -8.37
CA PRO A 78 -7.59 5.38 -8.00
C PRO A 78 -8.48 5.59 -9.22
N GLU A 79 -9.78 5.34 -9.06
CA GLU A 79 -10.81 5.56 -10.09
C GLU A 79 -11.95 6.41 -9.52
N VAL A 80 -12.56 7.25 -10.36
CA VAL A 80 -13.76 8.00 -10.01
C VAL A 80 -14.91 7.01 -9.83
N GLN A 81 -15.54 7.03 -8.67
CA GLN A 81 -16.68 6.17 -8.36
C GLN A 81 -18.01 6.89 -8.58
N GLN A 82 -18.08 8.15 -8.18
CA GLN A 82 -19.28 8.97 -8.34
C GLN A 82 -18.90 10.42 -8.60
N VAL A 83 -19.65 11.06 -9.48
CA VAL A 83 -19.66 12.50 -9.69
C VAL A 83 -21.00 13.02 -9.17
N VAL A 84 -20.96 13.82 -8.10
CA VAL A 84 -22.14 14.31 -7.38
C VAL A 84 -22.27 15.82 -7.59
N PRO A 85 -23.00 16.26 -8.61
CA PRO A 85 -23.21 17.68 -8.86
C PRO A 85 -24.14 18.27 -7.78
N LEU A 86 -23.91 19.52 -7.43
CA LEU A 86 -24.67 20.29 -6.46
C LEU A 86 -25.04 21.66 -7.08
N ASN A 87 -25.98 22.34 -6.45
CA ASN A 87 -26.34 23.72 -6.79
C ASN A 87 -26.68 23.95 -8.29
N GLY A 88 -27.34 22.98 -8.93
CA GLY A 88 -27.83 23.07 -10.29
C GLY A 88 -26.79 22.81 -11.39
N HIS A 89 -25.60 22.33 -11.04
CA HIS A 89 -24.60 21.89 -12.00
C HIS A 89 -24.91 20.48 -12.54
N THR A 90 -24.32 20.14 -13.70
CA THR A 90 -24.42 18.78 -14.24
C THR A 90 -23.16 17.97 -13.92
N PRO A 91 -23.21 16.62 -13.97
CA PRO A 91 -22.04 15.77 -13.78
C PRO A 91 -20.93 16.07 -14.79
N GLU A 92 -21.30 16.32 -16.07
CA GLU A 92 -20.36 16.61 -17.14
C GLU A 92 -19.64 17.96 -16.92
N GLU A 93 -20.39 19.00 -16.51
CA GLU A 93 -19.80 20.31 -16.18
C GLU A 93 -18.85 20.19 -14.99
N LEU A 94 -19.23 19.43 -13.95
CA LEU A 94 -18.43 19.24 -12.76
C LEU A 94 -17.12 18.52 -13.08
N LEU A 95 -17.23 17.45 -13.86
CA LEU A 95 -16.06 16.65 -14.27
C LEU A 95 -15.14 17.45 -15.20
N ALA A 96 -15.70 18.25 -16.13
CA ALA A 96 -14.92 19.12 -17.00
C ALA A 96 -14.11 20.17 -16.21
N ARG A 97 -14.72 20.81 -15.22
CA ARG A 97 -14.04 21.79 -14.33
C ARG A 97 -12.97 21.14 -13.48
N ALA A 98 -13.27 19.97 -12.91
CA ALA A 98 -12.30 19.20 -12.16
C ALA A 98 -11.09 18.82 -13.01
N ALA A 99 -11.32 18.30 -14.23
CA ALA A 99 -10.27 17.94 -15.16
C ALA A 99 -9.45 19.16 -15.62
N ALA A 100 -10.07 20.32 -15.83
CA ALA A 100 -9.38 21.56 -16.18
C ALA A 100 -8.38 22.00 -15.08
N LEU A 101 -8.77 21.89 -13.81
CA LEU A 101 -7.91 22.21 -12.66
C LEU A 101 -6.83 21.15 -12.47
N GLU A 102 -7.18 19.87 -12.55
CA GLU A 102 -6.25 18.77 -12.32
C GLU A 102 -5.29 18.51 -13.48
N ALA A 103 -5.50 19.12 -14.64
CA ALA A 103 -4.58 19.06 -15.79
C ALA A 103 -3.15 19.54 -15.47
N HIS A 104 -3.00 20.30 -14.38
CA HIS A 104 -1.72 20.82 -13.89
C HIS A 104 -1.07 19.95 -12.78
N SER A 105 -1.75 18.87 -12.36
CA SER A 105 -1.37 18.06 -11.21
C SER A 105 -0.92 16.65 -11.64
N GLU A 106 0.18 16.18 -11.06
CA GLU A 106 0.65 14.80 -11.22
C GLU A 106 0.11 13.85 -10.12
N HIS A 107 -0.74 14.36 -9.24
CA HIS A 107 -1.27 13.59 -8.13
C HIS A 107 -2.09 12.38 -8.63
N PRO A 108 -2.05 11.20 -7.98
CA PRO A 108 -2.82 10.02 -8.39
C PRO A 108 -4.33 10.27 -8.53
N LEU A 109 -4.91 11.10 -7.65
CA LEU A 109 -6.31 11.49 -7.71
C LEU A 109 -6.62 12.37 -8.95
N ALA A 110 -5.70 13.26 -9.32
CA ALA A 110 -5.81 14.07 -10.53
C ALA A 110 -5.85 13.19 -11.79
N ARG A 111 -4.95 12.22 -11.86
CA ARG A 111 -4.93 11.25 -12.96
C ARG A 111 -6.22 10.44 -13.06
N ALA A 112 -6.86 10.14 -11.93
CA ALA A 112 -8.16 9.46 -11.91
C ALA A 112 -9.26 10.33 -12.54
N VAL A 113 -9.32 11.62 -12.17
CA VAL A 113 -10.26 12.59 -12.73
C VAL A 113 -10.05 12.79 -14.23
N LEU A 114 -8.80 12.92 -14.65
CA LEU A 114 -8.46 13.09 -16.08
C LEU A 114 -8.86 11.87 -16.91
N ARG A 115 -8.54 10.65 -16.43
CA ARG A 115 -8.95 9.40 -17.11
C ARG A 115 -10.47 9.29 -17.24
N GLU A 116 -11.20 9.65 -16.20
CA GLU A 116 -12.68 9.61 -16.25
C GLU A 116 -13.22 10.62 -17.27
N ALA A 117 -12.69 11.85 -17.30
CA ALA A 117 -13.08 12.85 -18.27
C ALA A 117 -12.76 12.42 -19.71
N GLU A 118 -11.59 11.84 -19.96
CA GLU A 118 -11.22 11.26 -21.25
C GLU A 118 -12.14 10.10 -21.66
N GLY A 119 -12.45 9.20 -20.71
CA GLY A 119 -13.38 8.08 -20.93
C GLY A 119 -14.79 8.52 -21.33
N GLN A 120 -15.24 9.66 -20.81
CA GLN A 120 -16.50 10.28 -21.18
C GLN A 120 -16.39 11.22 -22.40
N SER A 121 -15.23 11.28 -23.07
CA SER A 121 -14.97 12.15 -24.23
C SER A 121 -15.17 13.64 -23.95
N ILE A 122 -14.92 14.06 -22.71
CA ILE A 122 -14.99 15.47 -22.31
C ILE A 122 -13.72 16.19 -22.80
N SER A 123 -13.89 17.30 -23.50
CA SER A 123 -12.77 18.13 -23.94
C SER A 123 -12.15 18.86 -22.75
N ILE A 124 -10.89 18.54 -22.43
CA ILE A 124 -10.19 19.13 -21.32
C ILE A 124 -9.43 20.37 -21.80
N VAL A 125 -9.86 21.55 -21.33
CA VAL A 125 -9.15 22.81 -21.50
C VAL A 125 -8.52 23.16 -20.15
N PRO A 126 -7.18 23.15 -20.01
CA PRO A 126 -6.53 23.44 -18.73
C PRO A 126 -6.90 24.82 -18.18
N ALA A 127 -7.12 24.90 -16.87
CA ALA A 127 -7.40 26.17 -16.19
C ALA A 127 -6.23 27.14 -16.34
N GLN A 128 -6.56 28.44 -16.49
CA GLN A 128 -5.56 29.50 -16.53
C GLN A 128 -5.16 29.93 -15.12
N SER A 129 -4.01 30.60 -14.97
CA SER A 129 -3.57 31.17 -13.69
C SER A 129 -3.59 30.14 -12.53
N TYR A 130 -3.34 28.86 -12.83
CA TYR A 130 -3.40 27.80 -11.82
C TYR A 130 -2.40 28.00 -10.70
N ARG A 131 -2.87 27.81 -9.46
CA ARG A 131 -2.04 27.85 -8.25
C ARG A 131 -2.32 26.64 -7.35
N ALA A 132 -1.31 25.82 -7.13
CA ALA A 132 -1.39 24.73 -6.16
C ALA A 132 -1.39 25.28 -4.72
N ILE A 133 -2.29 24.75 -3.88
CA ILE A 133 -2.37 25.05 -2.44
C ILE A 133 -1.87 23.80 -1.71
N ARG A 134 -0.65 23.91 -1.17
CA ARG A 134 0.05 22.77 -0.57
C ARG A 134 -0.79 22.05 0.49
N GLY A 135 -1.01 20.75 0.31
CA GLY A 135 -1.75 19.90 1.23
C GLY A 135 -3.27 20.13 1.26
N LYS A 136 -3.82 20.96 0.36
CA LYS A 136 -5.26 21.26 0.33
C LYS A 136 -5.90 21.03 -1.04
N GLY A 137 -5.20 21.34 -2.13
CA GLY A 137 -5.72 21.26 -3.50
C GLY A 137 -5.14 22.33 -4.41
N GLY A 138 -5.95 22.94 -5.26
CA GLY A 138 -5.55 23.98 -6.18
C GLY A 138 -6.69 24.92 -6.57
N GLU A 139 -6.37 26.02 -7.21
CA GLU A 139 -7.32 26.95 -7.77
C GLU A 139 -6.83 27.50 -9.12
N GLY A 140 -7.75 27.89 -10.00
CA GLY A 140 -7.44 28.44 -11.31
C GLY A 140 -8.65 29.06 -11.96
N GLU A 141 -8.43 29.76 -13.06
CA GLU A 141 -9.48 30.44 -13.83
C GLU A 141 -9.97 29.56 -14.98
N ILE A 142 -11.30 29.40 -15.09
CA ILE A 142 -11.99 28.74 -16.18
C ILE A 142 -13.03 29.72 -16.70
N ASP A 143 -12.95 30.07 -17.97
CA ASP A 143 -13.84 31.06 -18.62
C ASP A 143 -13.94 32.40 -17.87
N GLY A 144 -12.79 32.87 -17.32
CA GLY A 144 -12.71 34.13 -16.59
C GLY A 144 -13.32 34.10 -15.18
N ARG A 145 -13.62 32.92 -14.64
CA ARG A 145 -14.12 32.73 -13.26
C ARG A 145 -13.17 31.87 -12.48
N LEU A 146 -13.00 32.22 -11.19
CA LEU A 146 -12.16 31.45 -10.28
C LEU A 146 -12.90 30.19 -9.83
N PHE A 147 -12.25 29.05 -10.00
CA PHE A 147 -12.66 27.76 -9.45
C PHE A 147 -11.54 27.19 -8.58
N TRP A 148 -11.92 26.33 -7.65
CA TRP A 148 -10.99 25.61 -6.81
C TRP A 148 -11.36 24.12 -6.74
N ILE A 149 -10.36 23.29 -6.46
CA ILE A 149 -10.50 21.85 -6.26
C ILE A 149 -9.67 21.45 -5.04
N GLY A 150 -10.22 20.59 -4.18
CA GLY A 150 -9.47 20.15 -3.01
C GLY A 150 -10.22 19.20 -2.09
N SER A 151 -9.63 18.92 -0.93
CA SER A 151 -10.18 18.03 0.09
C SER A 151 -11.39 18.65 0.81
N HIS A 152 -12.13 17.82 1.54
CA HIS A 152 -13.22 18.23 2.45
C HIS A 152 -12.79 19.41 3.37
N ARG A 153 -11.57 19.35 3.91
CA ARG A 153 -10.99 20.43 4.72
C ARG A 153 -10.93 21.79 3.99
N MET A 154 -10.74 21.79 2.68
CA MET A 154 -10.70 23.02 1.89
C MET A 154 -12.07 23.69 1.79
N MET A 155 -13.16 22.94 1.79
CA MET A 155 -14.53 23.49 1.88
C MET A 155 -14.75 24.21 3.20
N HIS A 156 -14.32 23.61 4.30
CA HIS A 156 -14.41 24.19 5.64
C HIS A 156 -13.61 25.49 5.75
N ASP A 157 -12.35 25.50 5.27
CA ASP A 157 -11.49 26.68 5.30
C ASP A 157 -12.03 27.87 4.45
N ARG A 158 -12.97 27.60 3.55
CA ARG A 158 -13.61 28.60 2.66
C ARG A 158 -15.02 29.03 3.12
N ASP A 159 -15.48 28.55 4.29
CA ASP A 159 -16.84 28.79 4.79
C ASP A 159 -17.95 28.45 3.77
N GLN A 160 -17.70 27.49 2.86
CA GLN A 160 -18.64 27.08 1.82
C GLN A 160 -19.32 25.73 2.12
N GLU A 161 -19.04 25.17 3.28
CA GLU A 161 -19.55 23.89 3.74
C GLU A 161 -20.98 24.07 4.33
N THR A 162 -21.98 23.78 3.52
CA THR A 162 -23.36 23.71 4.03
C THR A 162 -23.61 22.36 4.69
N PRO A 163 -24.59 22.24 5.62
CA PRO A 163 -24.92 20.94 6.23
C PRO A 163 -25.19 19.83 5.20
N GLN A 164 -25.86 20.15 4.10
CA GLN A 164 -26.16 19.19 3.04
C GLN A 164 -24.90 18.71 2.29
N VAL A 165 -23.94 19.61 2.06
CA VAL A 165 -22.66 19.27 1.45
C VAL A 165 -21.83 18.43 2.38
N HIS A 166 -21.79 18.81 3.67
CA HIS A 166 -21.11 18.07 4.72
C HIS A 166 -21.62 16.63 4.83
N ASP A 167 -22.93 16.45 5.03
CA ASP A 167 -23.55 15.13 5.19
C ASP A 167 -23.26 14.24 3.96
N ARG A 168 -23.26 14.85 2.75
CA ARG A 168 -22.98 14.11 1.53
C ARG A 168 -21.50 13.71 1.42
N ALA A 169 -20.58 14.60 1.80
CA ALA A 169 -19.15 14.31 1.81
C ALA A 169 -18.83 13.20 2.82
N VAL A 170 -19.35 13.32 4.05
CA VAL A 170 -19.16 12.32 5.09
C VAL A 170 -19.73 10.96 4.69
N ALA A 171 -20.92 10.91 4.08
CA ALA A 171 -21.50 9.64 3.61
C ALA A 171 -20.61 8.94 2.56
N LEU A 172 -19.95 9.70 1.68
CA LEU A 172 -19.00 9.15 0.71
C LEU A 172 -17.69 8.69 1.37
N GLU A 173 -17.20 9.46 2.35
CA GLU A 173 -16.00 9.11 3.11
C GLU A 173 -16.24 7.86 3.98
N ASP A 174 -17.41 7.73 4.61
CA ASP A 174 -17.80 6.54 5.38
C ASP A 174 -17.97 5.30 4.50
N ALA A 175 -18.31 5.49 3.21
CA ALA A 175 -18.31 4.41 2.21
C ALA A 175 -16.89 3.99 1.76
N GLY A 176 -15.85 4.61 2.29
CA GLY A 176 -14.46 4.28 1.99
C GLY A 176 -13.85 5.04 0.82
N HIS A 177 -14.49 6.11 0.35
CA HIS A 177 -14.00 6.91 -0.77
C HIS A 177 -13.19 8.12 -0.29
N THR A 178 -12.23 8.55 -1.11
CA THR A 178 -11.61 9.87 -0.99
C THR A 178 -12.51 10.88 -1.69
N VAL A 179 -12.90 11.94 -1.00
CA VAL A 179 -13.78 12.97 -1.54
C VAL A 179 -12.96 14.18 -1.98
N VAL A 180 -13.17 14.58 -3.23
CA VAL A 180 -12.62 15.81 -3.83
C VAL A 180 -13.79 16.76 -4.10
N ALA A 181 -13.70 17.96 -3.54
CA ALA A 181 -14.71 19.00 -3.74
C ALA A 181 -14.25 19.98 -4.80
N ILE A 182 -15.20 20.44 -5.61
CA ILE A 182 -15.01 21.49 -6.60
C ILE A 182 -15.97 22.63 -6.27
N GLY A 183 -15.47 23.86 -6.24
CA GLY A 183 -16.27 25.05 -5.97
C GLY A 183 -15.76 26.27 -6.73
N ASN A 184 -16.51 27.34 -6.60
CA ASN A 184 -16.16 28.66 -7.09
C ASN A 184 -16.07 29.66 -5.91
N ASP A 185 -16.10 30.95 -6.17
CA ASP A 185 -16.10 32.00 -5.14
C ASP A 185 -17.42 32.09 -4.33
N GLN A 186 -18.49 31.44 -4.80
CA GLN A 186 -19.83 31.57 -4.21
C GLN A 186 -20.29 30.29 -3.49
N HIS A 187 -20.01 29.12 -4.05
CA HIS A 187 -20.52 27.86 -3.53
C HIS A 187 -19.73 26.65 -4.01
N VAL A 188 -19.95 25.50 -3.36
CA VAL A 188 -19.49 24.18 -3.82
C VAL A 188 -20.31 23.76 -5.02
N CYS A 189 -19.67 23.53 -6.16
CA CYS A 189 -20.31 23.05 -7.39
C CYS A 189 -20.64 21.56 -7.32
N GLY A 190 -19.88 20.79 -6.56
CA GLY A 190 -20.12 19.36 -6.36
C GLY A 190 -18.93 18.63 -5.76
N LEU A 191 -19.13 17.31 -5.65
CA LEU A 191 -18.17 16.38 -5.07
C LEU A 191 -17.84 15.28 -6.08
N ILE A 192 -16.59 14.88 -6.11
CA ILE A 192 -16.14 13.67 -6.83
C ILE A 192 -15.60 12.69 -5.82
N SER A 193 -16.16 11.50 -5.78
CA SER A 193 -15.65 10.43 -4.94
C SER A 193 -14.72 9.53 -5.74
N ILE A 194 -13.56 9.26 -5.18
CA ILE A 194 -12.49 8.48 -5.79
C ILE A 194 -12.14 7.34 -4.83
N ALA A 195 -12.05 6.14 -5.33
CA ALA A 195 -11.58 5.00 -4.56
C ALA A 195 -10.56 4.19 -5.38
N ASP A 196 -9.62 3.59 -4.67
CA ASP A 196 -8.71 2.63 -5.28
C ASP A 196 -9.36 1.25 -5.26
N ARG A 197 -9.36 0.56 -6.39
CA ARG A 197 -9.97 -0.77 -6.51
C ARG A 197 -9.21 -1.76 -5.65
N LEU A 198 -9.94 -2.50 -4.82
CA LEU A 198 -9.40 -3.63 -4.10
C LEU A 198 -8.90 -4.70 -5.09
N GLY A 199 -7.78 -5.31 -4.77
CA GLY A 199 -7.31 -6.48 -5.49
C GLY A 199 -8.34 -7.60 -5.38
N GLU A 200 -8.70 -8.20 -6.52
CA GLU A 200 -9.68 -9.31 -6.55
C GLU A 200 -9.23 -10.48 -5.67
N ASP A 201 -7.92 -10.67 -5.57
CA ASP A 201 -7.29 -11.73 -4.78
C ASP A 201 -7.11 -11.39 -3.29
N ALA A 202 -7.35 -10.13 -2.86
CA ALA A 202 -7.05 -9.69 -1.50
C ALA A 202 -7.77 -10.53 -0.41
N PRO A 203 -9.06 -10.90 -0.53
CA PRO A 203 -9.72 -11.76 0.45
C PRO A 203 -9.17 -13.19 0.48
N GLU A 204 -8.74 -13.73 -0.66
CA GLU A 204 -8.14 -15.06 -0.75
C GLU A 204 -6.72 -15.08 -0.20
N ALA A 205 -5.94 -14.03 -0.48
CA ALA A 205 -4.62 -13.83 0.08
C ALA A 205 -4.65 -13.84 1.62
N GLY A 206 -5.63 -13.15 2.24
CA GLY A 206 -5.83 -13.17 3.68
C GLY A 206 -6.05 -14.58 4.25
N ARG A 207 -6.88 -15.40 3.58
CA ARG A 207 -7.11 -16.79 3.97
C ARG A 207 -5.84 -17.65 3.83
N SER A 208 -5.14 -17.48 2.72
CA SER A 208 -3.89 -18.20 2.42
C SER A 208 -2.79 -17.87 3.43
N LEU A 209 -2.64 -16.61 3.82
CA LEU A 209 -1.71 -16.17 4.85
C LEU A 209 -2.00 -16.82 6.21
N ARG A 210 -3.27 -16.93 6.60
CA ARG A 210 -3.66 -17.61 7.85
C ARG A 210 -3.33 -19.09 7.81
N SER A 211 -3.58 -19.77 6.69
CA SER A 211 -3.23 -21.18 6.53
C SER A 211 -1.72 -21.42 6.52
N ALA A 212 -0.92 -20.42 6.11
CA ALA A 212 0.55 -20.41 6.20
C ALA A 212 1.09 -20.12 7.60
N GLY A 213 0.24 -19.79 8.59
CA GLY A 213 0.64 -19.61 9.99
C GLY A 213 0.72 -18.15 10.46
N ILE A 214 0.32 -17.18 9.62
CA ILE A 214 0.15 -15.79 10.02
C ILE A 214 -1.07 -15.70 10.95
N ARG A 215 -0.88 -15.11 12.12
CA ARG A 215 -1.91 -15.00 13.16
C ARG A 215 -2.68 -13.70 13.10
N LYS A 216 -2.02 -12.64 12.60
CA LYS A 216 -2.58 -11.29 12.57
C LYS A 216 -2.10 -10.56 11.32
N VAL A 217 -3.03 -9.93 10.61
CA VAL A 217 -2.76 -9.04 9.49
C VAL A 217 -3.22 -7.63 9.88
N VAL A 218 -2.34 -6.66 9.78
CA VAL A 218 -2.58 -5.26 10.17
C VAL A 218 -2.39 -4.37 8.95
N MET A 219 -3.41 -3.61 8.58
CA MET A 219 -3.29 -2.63 7.52
C MET A 219 -2.79 -1.29 8.07
N LEU A 220 -1.78 -0.71 7.42
CA LEU A 220 -1.27 0.63 7.71
C LEU A 220 -1.61 1.56 6.54
N THR A 221 -2.27 2.67 6.81
CA THR A 221 -2.69 3.60 5.74
C THR A 221 -2.67 5.06 6.19
N GLY A 222 -2.38 5.96 5.25
CA GLY A 222 -2.54 7.40 5.45
C GLY A 222 -3.98 7.90 5.27
N ASP A 223 -4.89 7.04 4.81
CA ASP A 223 -6.29 7.40 4.58
C ASP A 223 -7.06 7.63 5.88
N ASN A 224 -8.28 8.15 5.72
CA ASN A 224 -9.21 8.34 6.83
C ASN A 224 -9.73 6.99 7.38
N GLU A 225 -10.34 7.04 8.57
CA GLU A 225 -10.86 5.87 9.26
C GLU A 225 -11.99 5.16 8.51
N GLY A 226 -12.87 5.90 7.82
CA GLY A 226 -13.97 5.34 7.02
C GLY A 226 -13.43 4.44 5.92
N THR A 227 -12.48 4.93 5.14
CA THR A 227 -11.79 4.15 4.10
C THR A 227 -11.10 2.91 4.66
N ALA A 228 -10.35 3.08 5.77
CA ALA A 228 -9.63 1.98 6.39
C ALA A 228 -10.58 0.88 6.89
N LYS A 229 -11.68 1.25 7.52
CA LYS A 229 -12.73 0.34 8.01
C LYS A 229 -13.39 -0.42 6.85
N ALA A 230 -13.75 0.27 5.76
CA ALA A 230 -14.37 -0.36 4.60
C ALA A 230 -13.44 -1.40 3.95
N VAL A 231 -12.15 -1.06 3.73
CA VAL A 231 -11.15 -1.98 3.19
C VAL A 231 -10.94 -3.18 4.12
N THR A 232 -10.82 -2.95 5.42
CA THR A 232 -10.65 -4.02 6.42
C THR A 232 -11.82 -5.02 6.38
N ALA A 233 -13.05 -4.52 6.32
CA ALA A 233 -14.24 -5.37 6.22
C ALA A 233 -14.28 -6.20 4.92
N ALA A 234 -13.83 -5.62 3.81
CA ALA A 234 -13.83 -6.30 2.51
C ALA A 234 -12.69 -7.32 2.33
N THR A 235 -11.52 -7.09 2.95
CA THR A 235 -10.33 -7.94 2.77
C THR A 235 -10.13 -8.97 3.87
N GLY A 236 -10.84 -8.82 5.01
CA GLY A 236 -10.68 -9.70 6.16
C GLY A 236 -9.36 -9.49 6.92
N VAL A 237 -8.76 -8.31 6.82
CA VAL A 237 -7.66 -7.86 7.67
C VAL A 237 -8.15 -7.75 9.12
N ASP A 238 -7.29 -8.05 10.11
CA ASP A 238 -7.71 -8.14 11.52
C ASP A 238 -7.75 -6.78 12.22
N GLU A 239 -6.86 -5.86 11.84
CA GLU A 239 -6.69 -4.53 12.45
C GLU A 239 -6.28 -3.52 11.38
N TYR A 240 -6.63 -2.27 11.56
CA TYR A 240 -6.10 -1.18 10.74
C TYR A 240 -5.57 -0.04 11.62
N ARG A 241 -4.62 0.71 11.08
CA ARG A 241 -4.16 1.99 11.61
C ARG A 241 -4.24 3.01 10.49
N ALA A 242 -5.13 3.98 10.68
CA ALA A 242 -5.46 5.01 9.70
C ALA A 242 -4.74 6.33 10.00
N GLN A 243 -4.78 7.28 9.05
CA GLN A 243 -4.25 8.64 9.17
C GLN A 243 -2.75 8.70 9.52
N LEU A 244 -1.98 7.69 9.11
CA LEU A 244 -0.56 7.60 9.39
C LEU A 244 0.25 8.43 8.40
N LEU A 245 1.14 9.26 8.93
CA LEU A 245 2.25 9.81 8.15
C LEU A 245 3.32 8.72 7.92
N PRO A 246 4.22 8.88 6.93
CA PRO A 246 5.27 7.90 6.69
C PRO A 246 6.08 7.54 7.95
N GLU A 247 6.42 8.53 8.78
CA GLU A 247 7.13 8.34 10.05
C GLU A 247 6.30 7.54 11.08
N ASP A 248 4.98 7.67 11.05
CA ASP A 248 4.09 6.96 11.98
C ASP A 248 3.90 5.51 11.56
N LYS A 249 3.99 5.19 10.25
CA LYS A 249 4.04 3.80 9.77
C LYS A 249 5.24 3.05 10.35
N VAL A 250 6.43 3.69 10.39
CA VAL A 250 7.63 3.09 11.00
C VAL A 250 7.40 2.77 12.46
N LYS A 251 6.94 3.75 13.25
CA LYS A 251 6.65 3.56 14.68
C LYS A 251 5.59 2.46 14.90
N ALA A 252 4.60 2.39 13.99
CA ALA A 252 3.58 1.35 14.04
C ALA A 252 4.17 -0.05 13.83
N VAL A 253 5.10 -0.22 12.88
CA VAL A 253 5.81 -1.49 12.65
C VAL A 253 6.73 -1.83 13.84
N GLU A 254 7.48 -0.86 14.37
CA GLU A 254 8.32 -1.05 15.56
C GLU A 254 7.50 -1.51 16.77
N ALA A 255 6.34 -0.92 17.00
CA ALA A 255 5.43 -1.34 18.06
C ALA A 255 4.93 -2.78 17.85
N LEU A 256 4.57 -3.16 16.62
CA LEU A 256 4.18 -4.53 16.30
C LEU A 256 5.34 -5.53 16.51
N VAL A 257 6.58 -5.14 16.16
CA VAL A 257 7.77 -5.96 16.42
C VAL A 257 8.03 -6.13 17.90
N ALA A 258 7.88 -5.06 18.70
CA ALA A 258 8.04 -5.13 20.15
C ALA A 258 7.01 -6.06 20.82
N GLU A 259 5.76 -6.07 20.31
CA GLU A 259 4.67 -6.89 20.85
C GLU A 259 4.72 -8.36 20.39
N HIS A 260 5.05 -8.60 19.11
CA HIS A 260 4.88 -9.90 18.48
C HIS A 260 6.18 -10.57 18.04
N GLY A 261 7.31 -9.88 18.06
CA GLY A 261 8.64 -10.36 17.69
C GLY A 261 8.87 -10.42 16.17
N HIS A 262 8.31 -11.41 15.50
CA HIS A 262 8.53 -11.63 14.06
C HIS A 262 7.40 -11.03 13.22
N VAL A 263 7.64 -9.86 12.68
CA VAL A 263 6.71 -9.09 11.83
C VAL A 263 7.36 -8.85 10.46
N ALA A 264 6.57 -8.94 9.40
CA ALA A 264 6.97 -8.43 8.08
C ALA A 264 6.09 -7.24 7.71
N MET A 265 6.66 -6.30 6.98
CA MET A 265 5.94 -5.23 6.30
C MET A 265 5.91 -5.54 4.80
N VAL A 266 4.74 -5.39 4.19
CA VAL A 266 4.53 -5.50 2.74
C VAL A 266 4.02 -4.16 2.22
N GLY A 267 4.66 -3.64 1.20
CA GLY A 267 4.29 -2.40 0.53
C GLY A 267 4.80 -2.36 -0.91
N ASP A 268 4.45 -1.31 -1.65
CA ASP A 268 4.86 -1.12 -3.04
C ASP A 268 6.28 -0.54 -3.20
N GLY A 269 6.90 -0.12 -2.09
CA GLY A 269 8.26 0.39 -2.04
C GLY A 269 8.43 1.86 -2.42
N ILE A 270 7.38 2.55 -2.84
CA ILE A 270 7.46 3.96 -3.26
C ILE A 270 7.31 4.89 -2.05
N ASN A 271 6.36 4.59 -1.17
CA ASN A 271 6.04 5.41 0.01
C ASN A 271 6.38 4.72 1.34
N ASP A 272 6.87 3.48 1.31
CA ASP A 272 7.06 2.62 2.48
C ASP A 272 8.53 2.44 2.87
N ALA A 273 9.44 3.11 2.19
CA ALA A 273 10.87 3.03 2.49
C ALA A 273 11.31 4.22 3.33
N PRO A 274 11.48 4.09 4.62
CA PRO A 274 12.61 4.65 5.33
C PRO A 274 13.68 3.58 5.53
#